data_832181610e018120e55aaed9a5184cbb
#
_entry.id   832181610e018120e55aaed9a5184cbb
#
_cell.length_a   1.000
_cell.length_b   1.000
_cell.length_c   1.000
_cell.angle_alpha   90.00
_cell.angle_beta   90.00
_cell.angle_gamma   90.00
#
_symmetry.space_group_name_H-M   'P 1'
#
loop_
_entity.id
_entity.type
_entity.pdbx_description
1 polymer ?
#
loop_
_entity_poly.entity_id
_entity_poly.type
_entity_poly.pdbx_seq_one_letter_code
_entity_poly.pdbx_strand_id
1 'polypeptide(L)'
;LKDNFFSLMFTACISVIISVFIVVLIGELMLPEYNISAAGLVLLGCMVLATDPITVSSIFSNFKLPHKLKILAEGEGLFNDAFVLIMFFFALNLLNGAEFSAVSLATFSFKMIILSTILGIVVAYCFMAITKRTKNIYIATIMFLLPAYISFAIAEHFHIAGILAVISSVITSRVLFERGHNIYLKSDAEKQKSFILENEPHILSKIKFLTEI
;
A
#
# COMPACT_ATOMS: atom_id res chain seq x y z
N LEU A 1 0.61 9.91 -7.15
CA LEU A 1 0.24 8.49 -7.11
C LEU A 1 -1.12 8.21 -7.76
N LYS A 2 -2.18 9.02 -7.47
CA LYS A 2 -3.53 8.76 -8.03
C LYS A 2 -3.55 8.75 -9.56
N ASP A 3 -2.87 9.68 -10.20
CA ASP A 3 -2.91 9.84 -11.66
C ASP A 3 -2.13 8.76 -12.43
N ASN A 4 -1.20 8.05 -11.76
CA ASN A 4 -0.33 7.05 -12.38
C ASN A 4 -0.50 5.64 -11.79
N PHE A 5 -1.50 5.44 -10.91
CA PHE A 5 -1.70 4.17 -10.21
C PHE A 5 -1.89 2.99 -11.16
N PHE A 6 -2.78 3.12 -12.14
CA PHE A 6 -3.03 2.06 -13.14
C PHE A 6 -1.80 1.79 -14.01
N SER A 7 -1.07 2.83 -14.38
CA SER A 7 0.16 2.68 -15.16
C SER A 7 1.22 1.90 -14.39
N LEU A 8 1.44 2.24 -13.11
CA LEU A 8 2.37 1.55 -12.22
C LEU A 8 2.00 0.08 -12.04
N MET A 9 0.74 -0.19 -11.73
CA MET A 9 0.26 -1.55 -11.54
C MET A 9 0.41 -2.39 -12.82
N PHE A 10 0.11 -1.81 -13.98
CA PHE A 10 0.23 -2.49 -15.26
C PHE A 10 1.70 -2.75 -15.62
N THR A 11 2.59 -1.77 -15.42
CA THR A 11 4.03 -1.93 -15.67
C THR A 11 4.64 -2.99 -14.76
N ALA A 12 4.34 -2.96 -13.46
CA ALA A 12 4.82 -3.96 -12.51
C ALA A 12 4.32 -5.37 -12.85
N CYS A 13 3.06 -5.53 -13.24
CA CYS A 13 2.51 -6.83 -13.65
C CYS A 13 3.23 -7.39 -14.88
N ILE A 14 3.44 -6.57 -15.90
CA ILE A 14 4.12 -6.98 -17.14
C ILE A 14 5.59 -7.30 -16.86
N SER A 15 6.30 -6.48 -16.07
CA SER A 15 7.72 -6.71 -15.74
C SER A 15 7.91 -8.05 -15.03
N VAL A 16 7.05 -8.39 -14.08
CA VAL A 16 7.10 -9.69 -13.38
C VAL A 16 6.87 -10.86 -14.34
N ILE A 17 5.85 -10.77 -15.19
CA ILE A 17 5.54 -11.85 -16.15
C ILE A 17 6.72 -12.09 -17.11
N ILE A 18 7.29 -11.02 -17.66
CA ILE A 18 8.45 -11.12 -18.57
C ILE A 18 9.66 -11.68 -17.82
N SER A 19 9.94 -11.20 -16.62
CA SER A 19 11.09 -11.63 -15.82
C SER A 19 10.97 -13.11 -15.43
N VAL A 20 9.81 -13.56 -14.99
CA VAL A 20 9.55 -14.96 -14.67
C VAL A 20 9.69 -15.84 -15.92
N PHE A 21 9.17 -15.40 -17.07
CA PHE A 21 9.33 -16.12 -18.33
C PHE A 21 10.80 -16.28 -18.73
N ILE A 22 11.60 -15.23 -18.60
CA ILE A 22 13.05 -15.26 -18.88
C ILE A 22 13.75 -16.22 -17.92
N VAL A 23 13.43 -16.20 -16.62
CA VAL A 23 14.04 -17.11 -15.63
C VAL A 23 13.69 -18.57 -15.92
N VAL A 24 12.47 -18.88 -16.29
CA VAL A 24 12.07 -20.24 -16.67
C VAL A 24 12.84 -20.68 -17.92
N LEU A 25 12.91 -19.85 -18.95
CA LEU A 25 13.60 -20.15 -20.20
C LEU A 25 15.10 -20.38 -19.98
N ILE A 26 15.76 -19.52 -19.19
CA ILE A 26 17.17 -19.70 -18.85
C ILE A 26 17.37 -20.93 -17.96
N GLY A 27 16.47 -21.17 -17.01
CA GLY A 27 16.54 -22.33 -16.12
C GLY A 27 16.44 -23.65 -16.89
N GLU A 28 15.52 -23.76 -17.83
CA GLU A 28 15.42 -24.96 -18.71
C GLU A 28 16.66 -25.17 -19.58
N LEU A 29 17.27 -24.07 -20.07
CA LEU A 29 18.47 -24.15 -20.89
C LEU A 29 19.75 -24.47 -20.10
N MET A 30 19.87 -23.92 -18.88
CA MET A 30 21.10 -24.01 -18.09
C MET A 30 21.12 -25.20 -17.10
N LEU A 31 19.93 -25.69 -16.71
CA LEU A 31 19.77 -26.71 -15.68
C LEU A 31 18.99 -27.96 -16.16
N PRO A 32 19.20 -28.46 -17.40
CA PRO A 32 18.45 -29.61 -17.92
C PRO A 32 18.71 -30.88 -17.11
N GLU A 33 19.90 -31.03 -16.52
CA GLU A 33 20.30 -32.22 -15.74
C GLU A 33 19.51 -32.38 -14.43
N TYR A 34 18.96 -31.27 -13.88
CA TYR A 34 18.28 -31.31 -12.60
C TYR A 34 16.78 -31.64 -12.70
N ASN A 35 16.23 -31.76 -13.90
CA ASN A 35 14.80 -32.06 -14.16
C ASN A 35 13.84 -31.22 -13.28
N ILE A 36 14.14 -29.94 -13.08
CA ILE A 36 13.30 -29.05 -12.29
C ILE A 36 12.03 -28.72 -13.10
N SER A 37 10.86 -28.91 -12.49
CA SER A 37 9.61 -28.54 -13.15
C SER A 37 9.52 -27.05 -13.43
N ALA A 38 8.79 -26.63 -14.47
CA ALA A 38 8.57 -25.22 -14.77
C ALA A 38 8.02 -24.44 -13.55
N ALA A 39 7.14 -25.04 -12.75
CA ALA A 39 6.65 -24.44 -11.51
C ALA A 39 7.77 -24.26 -10.48
N GLY A 40 8.72 -25.18 -10.39
CA GLY A 40 9.92 -25.05 -9.53
C GLY A 40 10.83 -23.90 -9.98
N LEU A 41 11.02 -23.75 -11.31
CA LEU A 41 11.78 -22.63 -11.87
C LEU A 41 11.09 -21.27 -11.62
N VAL A 42 9.75 -21.23 -11.71
CA VAL A 42 8.97 -20.04 -11.34
C VAL A 42 9.19 -19.68 -9.87
N LEU A 43 9.16 -20.66 -8.95
CA LEU A 43 9.42 -20.40 -7.52
C LEU A 43 10.81 -19.84 -7.28
N LEU A 44 11.85 -20.45 -7.89
CA LEU A 44 13.21 -19.93 -7.81
C LEU A 44 13.31 -18.52 -8.37
N GLY A 45 12.65 -18.26 -9.51
CA GLY A 45 12.56 -16.93 -10.10
C GLY A 45 11.92 -15.93 -9.15
N CYS A 46 10.81 -16.26 -8.53
CA CYS A 46 10.13 -15.37 -7.59
C CYS A 46 11.02 -14.99 -6.39
N MET A 47 11.85 -15.92 -5.90
CA MET A 47 12.77 -15.63 -4.79
C MET A 47 13.87 -14.63 -5.18
N VAL A 48 14.28 -14.58 -6.45
CA VAL A 48 15.34 -13.71 -6.95
C VAL A 48 14.79 -12.38 -7.48
N LEU A 49 13.56 -12.38 -7.99
CA LEU A 49 12.93 -11.23 -8.65
C LEU A 49 12.31 -10.22 -7.65
N ALA A 50 12.18 -10.58 -6.39
CA ALA A 50 11.74 -9.64 -5.36
C ALA A 50 12.75 -8.49 -5.27
N THR A 51 12.31 -7.28 -5.59
CA THR A 51 13.14 -6.08 -5.60
C THR A 51 13.09 -5.38 -4.26
N ASP A 52 14.21 -4.75 -3.83
CA ASP A 52 14.24 -3.95 -2.61
C ASP A 52 13.99 -2.46 -2.92
N PRO A 53 12.78 -1.95 -2.70
CA PRO A 53 12.47 -0.54 -2.94
C PRO A 53 13.25 0.41 -2.03
N ILE A 54 13.74 -0.06 -0.86
CA ILE A 54 14.54 0.74 0.07
C ILE A 54 15.92 1.02 -0.53
N THR A 55 16.56 -0.01 -1.09
CA THR A 55 17.85 0.15 -1.78
C THR A 55 17.74 1.11 -2.97
N VAL A 56 16.70 0.97 -3.79
CA VAL A 56 16.44 1.88 -4.92
C VAL A 56 16.23 3.32 -4.42
N SER A 57 15.42 3.52 -3.37
CA SER A 57 15.18 4.83 -2.78
C SER A 57 16.46 5.43 -2.19
N SER A 58 17.33 4.63 -1.54
CA SER A 58 18.58 5.09 -0.99
C SER A 58 19.58 5.54 -2.08
N ILE A 59 19.67 4.79 -3.18
CA ILE A 59 20.46 5.18 -4.34
C ILE A 59 19.94 6.51 -4.93
N PHE A 60 18.61 6.62 -5.11
CA PHE A 60 17.99 7.82 -5.66
C PHE A 60 18.13 9.04 -4.76
N SER A 61 18.31 8.86 -3.44
CA SER A 61 18.55 9.97 -2.53
C SER A 61 19.88 10.68 -2.79
N ASN A 62 20.87 9.97 -3.36
CA ASN A 62 22.17 10.54 -3.72
C ASN A 62 22.13 11.34 -5.04
N PHE A 63 21.04 11.23 -5.79
CA PHE A 63 20.86 11.97 -7.05
C PHE A 63 19.74 13.00 -6.87
N LYS A 64 19.90 14.19 -7.49
CA LYS A 64 18.86 15.24 -7.52
C LYS A 64 17.75 14.87 -8.51
N LEU A 65 17.06 13.76 -8.26
CA LEU A 65 15.97 13.29 -9.09
C LEU A 65 14.67 14.04 -8.78
N PRO A 66 13.82 14.28 -9.79
CA PRO A 66 12.48 14.81 -9.57
C PRO A 66 11.70 13.91 -8.59
N HIS A 67 11.03 14.51 -7.62
CA HIS A 67 10.24 13.80 -6.60
C HIS A 67 9.24 12.81 -7.19
N LYS A 68 8.69 13.12 -8.38
CA LYS A 68 7.77 12.26 -9.11
C LYS A 68 8.41 10.92 -9.51
N LEU A 69 9.68 10.93 -9.97
CA LEU A 69 10.39 9.71 -10.35
C LEU A 69 10.67 8.82 -9.14
N LYS A 70 11.02 9.42 -7.99
CA LYS A 70 11.22 8.67 -6.75
C LYS A 70 9.95 7.94 -6.32
N ILE A 71 8.81 8.63 -6.28
CA ILE A 71 7.51 8.03 -5.94
C ILE A 71 7.11 6.93 -6.93
N LEU A 72 7.42 7.11 -8.22
CA LEU A 72 7.11 6.12 -9.24
C LEU A 72 7.94 4.84 -9.04
N ALA A 73 9.24 4.96 -8.80
CA ALA A 73 10.12 3.81 -8.59
C ALA A 73 9.80 3.07 -7.28
N GLU A 74 9.55 3.79 -6.19
CA GLU A 74 9.12 3.18 -4.93
C GLU A 74 7.77 2.48 -5.07
N GLY A 75 6.84 3.09 -5.81
CA GLY A 75 5.53 2.49 -6.08
C GLY A 75 5.62 1.27 -6.97
N GLU A 76 6.45 1.30 -8.01
CA GLU A 76 6.66 0.15 -8.90
C GLU A 76 7.23 -1.03 -8.14
N GLY A 77 8.26 -0.82 -7.29
CA GLY A 77 8.84 -1.89 -6.47
C GLY A 77 7.81 -2.55 -5.54
N LEU A 78 6.95 -1.76 -4.88
CA LEU A 78 5.90 -2.31 -4.02
C LEU A 78 4.90 -3.19 -4.78
N PHE A 79 4.49 -2.80 -5.99
CA PHE A 79 3.61 -3.61 -6.82
C PHE A 79 4.31 -4.83 -7.39
N ASN A 80 5.59 -4.69 -7.78
CA ASN A 80 6.41 -5.80 -8.23
C ASN A 80 6.45 -6.92 -7.17
N ASP A 81 6.77 -6.59 -5.92
CA ASP A 81 6.80 -7.55 -4.82
C ASP A 81 5.45 -8.23 -4.60
N ALA A 82 4.36 -7.47 -4.71
CA ALA A 82 3.02 -8.03 -4.59
C ALA A 82 2.70 -9.03 -5.72
N PHE A 83 3.06 -8.74 -6.97
CA PHE A 83 2.86 -9.64 -8.10
C PHE A 83 3.78 -10.85 -8.04
N VAL A 84 5.04 -10.68 -7.63
CA VAL A 84 5.98 -11.79 -7.38
C VAL A 84 5.41 -12.75 -6.35
N LEU A 85 4.83 -12.24 -5.26
CA LEU A 85 4.20 -13.06 -4.22
C LEU A 85 2.97 -13.82 -4.74
N ILE A 86 2.14 -13.21 -5.59
CA ILE A 86 1.02 -13.88 -6.24
C ILE A 86 1.51 -15.02 -7.14
N MET A 87 2.54 -14.78 -7.94
CA MET A 87 3.15 -15.80 -8.81
C MET A 87 3.77 -16.93 -7.99
N PHE A 88 4.41 -16.61 -6.87
CA PHE A 88 4.95 -17.60 -5.94
C PHE A 88 3.87 -18.55 -5.39
N PHE A 89 2.77 -18.01 -4.85
CA PHE A 89 1.67 -18.83 -4.35
C PHE A 89 0.98 -19.61 -5.47
N PHE A 90 0.88 -19.05 -6.67
CA PHE A 90 0.35 -19.77 -7.82
C PHE A 90 1.24 -20.96 -8.20
N ALA A 91 2.56 -20.76 -8.26
CA ALA A 91 3.51 -21.83 -8.56
C ALA A 91 3.52 -22.92 -7.47
N LEU A 92 3.35 -22.57 -6.20
CA LEU A 92 3.14 -23.54 -5.12
C LEU A 92 1.88 -24.39 -5.34
N ASN A 93 0.78 -23.80 -5.78
CA ASN A 93 -0.43 -24.54 -6.09
C ASN A 93 -0.22 -25.50 -7.27
N LEU A 94 0.55 -25.11 -8.28
CA LEU A 94 0.90 -25.98 -9.40
C LEU A 94 1.73 -27.19 -8.94
N LEU A 95 2.68 -27.00 -8.04
CA LEU A 95 3.47 -28.09 -7.46
C LEU A 95 2.61 -29.06 -6.63
N ASN A 96 1.53 -28.53 -6.03
CA ASN A 96 0.55 -29.35 -5.30
C ASN A 96 -0.48 -30.04 -6.21
N GLY A 97 -0.28 -30.04 -7.53
CA GLY A 97 -1.10 -30.77 -8.50
C GLY A 97 -2.24 -29.98 -9.12
N ALA A 98 -2.26 -28.65 -8.98
CA ALA A 98 -3.20 -27.82 -9.71
C ALA A 98 -2.84 -27.77 -11.21
N GLU A 99 -3.87 -27.76 -12.08
CA GLU A 99 -3.64 -27.63 -13.53
C GLU A 99 -3.28 -26.20 -13.92
N PHE A 100 -2.29 -26.07 -14.80
CA PHE A 100 -1.93 -24.78 -15.38
C PHE A 100 -2.94 -24.37 -16.44
N SER A 101 -3.56 -23.21 -16.26
CA SER A 101 -4.37 -22.53 -17.26
C SER A 101 -4.22 -21.02 -17.09
N ALA A 102 -4.20 -20.27 -18.19
CA ALA A 102 -4.21 -18.80 -18.13
C ALA A 102 -5.44 -18.27 -17.38
N VAL A 103 -6.57 -18.96 -17.47
CA VAL A 103 -7.79 -18.63 -16.73
C VAL A 103 -7.62 -18.91 -15.24
N SER A 104 -6.98 -20.02 -14.84
CA SER A 104 -6.71 -20.33 -13.44
C SER A 104 -5.74 -19.32 -12.82
N LEU A 105 -4.70 -18.91 -13.54
CA LEU A 105 -3.79 -17.85 -13.10
C LEU A 105 -4.52 -16.51 -12.91
N ALA A 106 -5.32 -16.09 -13.88
CA ALA A 106 -6.06 -14.84 -13.81
C ALA A 106 -7.07 -14.82 -12.64
N THR A 107 -7.83 -15.90 -12.47
CA THR A 107 -8.82 -16.01 -11.37
C THR A 107 -8.14 -16.07 -10.01
N PHE A 108 -7.02 -16.78 -9.89
CA PHE A 108 -6.23 -16.84 -8.67
C PHE A 108 -5.68 -15.46 -8.32
N SER A 109 -5.03 -14.78 -9.26
CA SER A 109 -4.50 -13.42 -9.06
C SER A 109 -5.58 -12.43 -8.66
N PHE A 110 -6.75 -12.48 -9.32
CA PHE A 110 -7.87 -11.62 -9.02
C PHE A 110 -8.42 -11.85 -7.60
N LYS A 111 -8.58 -13.12 -7.19
CA LYS A 111 -8.96 -13.47 -5.83
C LYS A 111 -7.96 -12.94 -4.81
N MET A 112 -6.67 -13.15 -5.03
CA MET A 112 -5.60 -12.69 -4.15
C MET A 112 -5.64 -11.17 -3.97
N ILE A 113 -5.75 -10.41 -5.05
CA ILE A 113 -5.79 -8.95 -5.03
C ILE A 113 -7.01 -8.46 -4.26
N ILE A 114 -8.19 -9.00 -4.55
CA ILE A 114 -9.43 -8.56 -3.89
C ILE A 114 -9.44 -8.92 -2.41
N LEU A 115 -9.13 -10.17 -2.05
CA LEU A 115 -9.13 -10.60 -0.65
C LEU A 115 -8.14 -9.79 0.19
N SER A 116 -6.92 -9.61 -0.30
CA SER A 116 -5.89 -8.83 0.39
C SER A 116 -6.31 -7.37 0.57
N THR A 117 -6.90 -6.78 -0.47
CA THR A 117 -7.36 -5.38 -0.42
C THR A 117 -8.50 -5.22 0.59
N ILE A 118 -9.50 -6.09 0.56
CA ILE A 118 -10.62 -6.06 1.51
C ILE A 118 -10.12 -6.24 2.94
N LEU A 119 -9.23 -7.22 3.18
CA LEU A 119 -8.64 -7.48 4.48
C LEU A 119 -7.95 -6.22 5.04
N GLY A 120 -7.07 -5.59 4.25
CA GLY A 120 -6.37 -4.38 4.65
C GLY A 120 -7.32 -3.23 4.98
N ILE A 121 -8.37 -3.04 4.17
CA ILE A 121 -9.40 -2.03 4.40
C ILE A 121 -10.14 -2.29 5.73
N VAL A 122 -10.60 -3.51 5.96
CA VAL A 122 -11.36 -3.88 7.18
C VAL A 122 -10.50 -3.67 8.42
N VAL A 123 -9.25 -4.15 8.42
CA VAL A 123 -8.32 -3.97 9.54
C VAL A 123 -8.09 -2.48 9.81
N ALA A 124 -7.85 -1.68 8.77
CA ALA A 124 -7.65 -0.25 8.90
C ALA A 124 -8.87 0.45 9.53
N TYR A 125 -10.09 0.13 9.09
CA TYR A 125 -11.31 0.69 9.67
C TYR A 125 -11.46 0.35 11.15
N CYS A 126 -11.20 -0.90 11.56
CA CYS A 126 -11.25 -1.32 12.96
C CYS A 126 -10.29 -0.51 13.83
N PHE A 127 -9.03 -0.38 13.42
CA PHE A 127 -8.03 0.36 14.19
C PHE A 127 -8.27 1.86 14.21
N MET A 128 -8.66 2.45 13.09
CA MET A 128 -8.98 3.87 13.02
C MET A 128 -10.22 4.24 13.84
N ALA A 129 -11.19 3.33 14.01
CA ALA A 129 -12.31 3.54 14.92
C ALA A 129 -11.85 3.66 16.38
N ILE A 130 -10.83 2.87 16.78
CA ILE A 130 -10.22 2.94 18.13
C ILE A 130 -9.40 4.23 18.27
N THR A 131 -8.61 4.58 17.27
CA THR A 131 -7.75 5.78 17.25
C THR A 131 -8.54 7.06 17.47
N LYS A 132 -9.73 7.19 16.89
CA LYS A 132 -10.60 8.35 17.06
C LYS A 132 -11.04 8.61 18.52
N ARG A 133 -10.97 7.60 19.39
CA ARG A 133 -11.31 7.70 20.81
C ARG A 133 -10.11 8.09 21.69
N THR A 134 -8.91 8.08 21.15
CA THR A 134 -7.66 8.28 21.87
C THR A 134 -7.18 9.71 21.70
N LYS A 135 -6.91 10.39 22.83
CA LYS A 135 -6.33 11.75 22.85
C LYS A 135 -4.80 11.76 22.93
N ASN A 136 -4.18 10.62 23.21
CA ASN A 136 -2.73 10.51 23.37
C ASN A 136 -2.06 10.28 22.01
N ILE A 137 -1.13 11.19 21.64
CA ILE A 137 -0.45 11.18 20.36
C ILE A 137 0.41 9.93 20.15
N TYR A 138 1.04 9.40 21.20
CA TYR A 138 1.87 8.20 21.11
C TYR A 138 1.01 6.97 20.79
N ILE A 139 -0.14 6.85 21.46
CA ILE A 139 -1.08 5.77 21.18
C ILE A 139 -1.64 5.91 19.77
N ALA A 140 -1.98 7.13 19.34
CA ALA A 140 -2.46 7.38 17.99
C ALA A 140 -1.44 6.95 16.92
N THR A 141 -0.14 7.22 17.14
CA THR A 141 0.94 6.82 16.23
C THR A 141 1.07 5.29 16.15
N ILE A 142 1.05 4.61 17.29
CA ILE A 142 1.10 3.14 17.33
C ILE A 142 -0.12 2.55 16.62
N MET A 143 -1.32 3.08 16.88
CA MET A 143 -2.56 2.65 16.24
C MET A 143 -2.61 2.92 14.74
N PHE A 144 -1.74 3.79 14.21
CA PHE A 144 -1.57 4.00 12.78
C PHE A 144 -0.66 2.95 12.13
N LEU A 145 0.36 2.46 12.85
CA LEU A 145 1.29 1.43 12.36
C LEU A 145 0.74 0.01 12.52
N LEU A 146 0.00 -0.23 13.60
CA LEU A 146 -0.49 -1.56 13.97
C LEU A 146 -1.36 -2.23 12.88
N PRO A 147 -2.25 -1.53 12.16
CA PRO A 147 -3.02 -2.10 11.06
C PRO A 147 -2.17 -2.74 9.97
N ALA A 148 -0.99 -2.18 9.67
CA ALA A 148 -0.09 -2.73 8.67
C ALA A 148 0.43 -4.11 9.11
N TYR A 149 0.93 -4.23 10.33
CA TYR A 149 1.44 -5.49 10.87
C TYR A 149 0.35 -6.56 11.02
N ILE A 150 -0.82 -6.16 11.52
CA ILE A 150 -1.92 -7.09 11.74
C ILE A 150 -2.52 -7.56 10.42
N SER A 151 -2.67 -6.67 9.42
CA SER A 151 -3.15 -7.07 8.11
C SER A 151 -2.17 -8.02 7.42
N PHE A 152 -0.86 -7.82 7.58
CA PHE A 152 0.16 -8.75 7.08
C PHE A 152 0.03 -10.11 7.76
N ALA A 153 0.03 -10.16 9.09
CA ALA A 153 -0.03 -11.42 9.84
C ALA A 153 -1.29 -12.25 9.54
N ILE A 154 -2.44 -11.58 9.41
CA ILE A 154 -3.70 -12.24 9.03
C ILE A 154 -3.62 -12.73 7.58
N ALA A 155 -3.09 -11.93 6.66
CA ALA A 155 -2.95 -12.31 5.26
C ALA A 155 -2.05 -13.54 5.08
N GLU A 156 -0.92 -13.59 5.77
CA GLU A 156 -0.01 -14.75 5.79
C GLU A 156 -0.70 -16.01 6.31
N HIS A 157 -1.47 -15.88 7.39
CA HIS A 157 -2.22 -17.02 7.94
C HIS A 157 -3.23 -17.60 6.93
N PHE A 158 -3.85 -16.78 6.12
CA PHE A 158 -4.78 -17.20 5.06
C PHE A 158 -4.12 -17.48 3.70
N HIS A 159 -2.79 -17.43 3.61
CA HIS A 159 -2.02 -17.61 2.37
C HIS A 159 -2.49 -16.68 1.25
N ILE A 160 -2.76 -15.42 1.58
CA ILE A 160 -3.08 -14.35 0.64
C ILE A 160 -1.97 -13.31 0.61
N ALA A 161 -1.98 -12.43 -0.41
CA ALA A 161 -0.89 -11.48 -0.65
C ALA A 161 -0.77 -10.42 0.49
N GLY A 162 0.07 -10.71 1.51
CA GLY A 162 0.29 -9.88 2.69
C GLY A 162 0.70 -8.45 2.36
N ILE A 163 1.59 -8.26 1.38
CA ILE A 163 2.05 -6.94 0.95
C ILE A 163 0.88 -6.08 0.45
N LEU A 164 -0.04 -6.65 -0.33
CA LEU A 164 -1.24 -5.91 -0.80
C LEU A 164 -2.17 -5.54 0.35
N ALA A 165 -2.31 -6.41 1.36
CA ALA A 165 -3.09 -6.11 2.55
C ALA A 165 -2.47 -4.96 3.35
N VAL A 166 -1.13 -4.91 3.48
CA VAL A 166 -0.41 -3.80 4.10
C VAL A 166 -0.65 -2.50 3.34
N ILE A 167 -0.41 -2.50 2.03
CA ILE A 167 -0.58 -1.30 1.18
C ILE A 167 -1.99 -0.75 1.32
N SER A 168 -3.01 -1.61 1.20
CA SER A 168 -4.41 -1.19 1.29
C SER A 168 -4.78 -0.68 2.69
N SER A 169 -4.21 -1.29 3.76
CA SER A 169 -4.44 -0.84 5.13
C SER A 169 -3.81 0.51 5.41
N VAL A 170 -2.59 0.75 4.95
CA VAL A 170 -1.88 2.04 5.12
C VAL A 170 -2.58 3.16 4.34
N ILE A 171 -2.94 2.91 3.07
CA ILE A 171 -3.67 3.89 2.27
C ILE A 171 -5.02 4.24 2.92
N THR A 172 -5.76 3.24 3.38
CA THR A 172 -7.06 3.43 4.03
C THR A 172 -6.91 4.21 5.33
N SER A 173 -5.93 3.86 6.17
CA SER A 173 -5.63 4.56 7.43
C SER A 173 -5.30 6.02 7.18
N ARG A 174 -4.46 6.31 6.18
CA ARG A 174 -4.13 7.68 5.78
C ARG A 174 -5.35 8.48 5.33
N VAL A 175 -6.17 7.91 4.45
CA VAL A 175 -7.39 8.58 3.95
C VAL A 175 -8.36 8.87 5.08
N LEU A 176 -8.54 7.92 6.01
CA LEU A 176 -9.42 8.10 7.17
C LEU A 176 -8.88 9.16 8.14
N PHE A 177 -7.57 9.21 8.33
CA PHE A 177 -6.93 10.21 9.16
C PHE A 177 -7.06 11.62 8.55
N GLU A 178 -6.76 11.79 7.26
CA GLU A 178 -6.90 13.07 6.55
C GLU A 178 -8.36 13.57 6.56
N ARG A 179 -9.33 12.69 6.35
CA ARG A 179 -10.76 13.04 6.46
C ARG A 179 -11.14 13.49 7.86
N GLY A 180 -10.67 12.79 8.90
CA GLY A 180 -10.91 13.16 10.28
C GLY A 180 -10.31 14.53 10.61
N HIS A 181 -9.08 14.80 10.18
CA HIS A 181 -8.41 16.07 10.38
C HIS A 181 -9.11 17.23 9.68
N ASN A 182 -9.52 17.06 8.42
CA ASN A 182 -10.25 18.08 7.68
C ASN A 182 -11.62 18.41 8.30
N ILE A 183 -12.33 17.41 8.83
CA ILE A 183 -13.59 17.63 9.54
C ILE A 183 -13.35 18.44 10.83
N TYR A 184 -12.27 18.09 11.56
CA TYR A 184 -11.90 18.83 12.79
C TYR A 184 -11.60 20.29 12.50
N LEU A 185 -10.74 20.59 11.50
CA LEU A 185 -10.38 21.94 11.10
C LEU A 185 -11.62 22.75 10.64
N LYS A 186 -12.51 22.13 9.89
CA LYS A 186 -13.75 22.78 9.45
C LYS A 186 -14.67 23.13 10.64
N SER A 187 -14.82 22.20 11.58
CA SER A 187 -15.62 22.42 12.80
C SER A 187 -15.01 23.49 13.69
N ASP A 188 -13.68 23.53 13.80
CA ASP A 188 -12.99 24.55 14.60
C ASP A 188 -13.09 25.93 13.96
N ALA A 189 -12.94 26.02 12.63
CA ALA A 189 -13.16 27.27 11.88
C ALA A 189 -14.61 27.77 11.97
N GLU A 190 -15.61 26.88 11.95
CA GLU A 190 -17.00 27.27 12.15
C GLU A 190 -17.27 27.80 13.57
N LYS A 191 -16.70 27.15 14.59
CA LYS A 191 -16.78 27.62 15.99
C LYS A 191 -16.09 28.97 16.17
N GLN A 192 -14.93 29.16 15.58
CA GLN A 192 -14.21 30.42 15.66
C GLN A 192 -14.97 31.54 14.92
N LYS A 193 -15.57 31.23 13.78
CA LYS A 193 -16.43 32.19 13.04
C LYS A 193 -17.68 32.56 13.86
N SER A 194 -18.36 31.60 14.47
CA SER A 194 -19.52 31.89 15.32
C SER A 194 -19.15 32.72 16.56
N PHE A 195 -18.00 32.42 17.20
CA PHE A 195 -17.49 33.19 18.32
C PHE A 195 -17.16 34.65 17.93
N ILE A 196 -16.58 34.88 16.76
CA ILE A 196 -16.28 36.22 16.26
C ILE A 196 -17.58 36.97 15.98
N LEU A 197 -18.55 36.34 15.29
CA LEU A 197 -19.83 36.96 14.95
C LEU A 197 -20.65 37.30 16.22
N GLU A 198 -20.62 36.45 17.21
CA GLU A 198 -21.30 36.69 18.51
C GLU A 198 -20.65 37.83 19.32
N ASN A 199 -19.35 37.99 19.24
CA ASN A 199 -18.61 39.01 19.96
C ASN A 199 -18.25 40.25 19.11
N GLU A 200 -18.62 40.29 17.82
CA GLU A 200 -18.31 41.41 16.93
C GLU A 200 -18.76 42.80 17.49
N PRO A 201 -19.98 42.97 18.08
CA PRO A 201 -20.38 44.23 18.65
C PRO A 201 -19.49 44.72 19.81
N HIS A 202 -19.02 43.78 20.66
CA HIS A 202 -18.14 44.08 21.76
C HIS A 202 -16.71 44.41 21.33
N ILE A 203 -16.20 43.76 20.30
CA ILE A 203 -14.88 43.99 19.72
C ILE A 203 -14.84 45.38 19.06
N LEU A 204 -15.83 45.68 18.22
CA LEU A 204 -15.96 46.97 17.56
C LEU A 204 -16.10 48.15 18.53
N SER A 205 -16.88 47.99 19.60
CA SER A 205 -16.99 49.02 20.64
C SER A 205 -15.66 49.30 21.38
N LYS A 206 -14.89 48.25 21.65
CA LYS A 206 -13.56 48.38 22.26
C LYS A 206 -12.54 49.07 21.33
N ILE A 207 -12.56 48.71 20.03
CA ILE A 207 -11.68 49.33 19.04
C ILE A 207 -12.03 50.82 18.90
N LYS A 208 -13.31 51.17 18.82
CA LYS A 208 -13.78 52.55 18.73
C LYS A 208 -13.35 53.37 19.97
N PHE A 209 -13.44 52.81 21.17
CA PHE A 209 -12.96 53.44 22.39
C PHE A 209 -11.46 53.72 22.40
N LEU A 210 -10.66 52.80 21.83
CA LEU A 210 -9.19 52.97 21.73
C LEU A 210 -8.74 53.96 20.65
N THR A 211 -9.59 54.27 19.69
CA THR A 211 -9.29 55.24 18.59
C THR A 211 -9.81 56.62 18.89
N GLU A 212 -10.61 56.83 19.95
CA GLU A 212 -11.11 58.14 20.43
C GLU A 212 -10.30 58.74 21.59
N ILE A 213 -9.21 58.06 22.04
CA ILE A 213 -8.21 58.55 22.98
C ILE A 213 -6.96 58.98 22.25
#